data_9f0f0b3411bc7c9b5a9203f0b55c6a6d
#
_entry.id   9f0f0b3411bc7c9b5a9203f0b55c6a6d
#
_cell.length_a   1.000
_cell.length_b   1.000
_cell.length_c   1.000
_cell.angle_alpha   90.00
_cell.angle_beta   90.00
_cell.angle_gamma   90.00
#
_symmetry.space_group_name_H-M   'P 1'
#
loop_
_entity.id
_entity.type
_entity.pdbx_description
1 polymer ?
#
loop_
_entity_poly.entity_id
_entity_poly.type
_entity_poly.pdbx_seq_one_letter_code
_entity_poly.pdbx_strand_id
1 'polypeptide(L)'
;MIIQVVIMVNMEFISPHLNIDILIHLGEISSIVPRMNVKEVWRVNEDGELRDSYRKLSKVFAMPEYIFFSSYTPDKYTPIAEFYNVCKKEYSETINMIPELPFSNIWIAQQIHDKLPQNSYLHLGINNSLRSYNFFEISDGIKGSSNVGGYGIDGGISSLLGASLANPNILHIGVFGDLAFFYDMNSLGNRHVTNNIRIMLINNGRGTEFRNYGHICSIFGDEADRYISAAGHFGNQSSELVKHYAKDLGFKYLSASNKEEFTKIMNEFVSPVISDKPLLVEIFTKTVEESEAIKILRNLRTSKQDEMKDRIVGAIKGALGTKGKKIVKKFLR
;
A
#
# COMPACT_ATOMS: atom_id res chain seq x y z
N MET A 1 -15.41 16.91 -0.61
CA MET A 1 -15.03 15.83 -1.57
C MET A 1 -13.56 15.58 -1.36
N ILE A 2 -13.25 14.54 -0.62
CA ILE A 2 -11.87 14.11 -0.42
C ILE A 2 -11.54 13.38 -1.72
N ILE A 3 -10.63 13.94 -2.53
CA ILE A 3 -9.96 13.15 -3.55
C ILE A 3 -9.20 12.12 -2.74
N GLN A 4 -9.75 10.92 -2.72
CA GLN A 4 -9.12 9.81 -2.03
C GLN A 4 -7.76 9.61 -2.66
N VAL A 5 -6.76 9.74 -1.86
CA VAL A 5 -5.37 9.91 -2.26
C VAL A 5 -4.77 8.56 -2.69
N VAL A 6 -5.41 7.86 -3.62
CA VAL A 6 -4.76 6.84 -4.45
C VAL A 6 -3.54 7.44 -5.17
N ILE A 7 -3.57 8.72 -5.37
CA ILE A 7 -2.50 9.51 -5.98
C ILE A 7 -1.22 9.55 -5.14
N MET A 8 -1.25 9.38 -3.82
CA MET A 8 -0.11 9.73 -2.97
C MET A 8 0.99 8.67 -2.83
N VAL A 9 0.74 7.42 -3.06
CA VAL A 9 1.81 6.40 -3.01
C VAL A 9 2.40 6.14 -4.40
N ASN A 10 1.67 6.47 -5.44
CA ASN A 10 2.07 6.31 -6.83
C ASN A 10 2.20 7.63 -7.56
N MET A 11 2.88 8.53 -6.97
CA MET A 11 3.19 9.80 -7.60
C MET A 11 4.04 9.69 -8.85
N GLU A 12 4.53 8.51 -9.13
CA GLU A 12 5.11 8.16 -10.41
C GLU A 12 4.02 8.06 -11.50
N PHE A 13 2.75 7.96 -11.12
CA PHE A 13 1.59 8.07 -12.02
C PHE A 13 1.04 9.48 -12.17
N ILE A 14 1.39 10.39 -11.27
CA ILE A 14 1.02 11.79 -11.46
C ILE A 14 1.93 12.34 -12.53
N SER A 15 1.31 12.84 -13.59
CA SER A 15 2.03 13.58 -14.60
C SER A 15 2.85 14.69 -13.95
N PRO A 16 4.17 14.78 -14.21
CA PRO A 16 4.98 15.91 -13.76
C PRO A 16 4.48 17.25 -14.29
N HIS A 17 3.47 17.23 -15.17
CA HIS A 17 2.82 18.40 -15.74
C HIS A 17 1.69 18.96 -14.88
N LEU A 18 1.24 18.27 -13.84
CA LEU A 18 0.27 18.82 -12.92
C LEU A 18 0.94 19.89 -12.05
N ASN A 19 0.71 21.15 -12.42
CA ASN A 19 1.09 22.31 -11.62
C ASN A 19 0.02 22.51 -10.54
N ILE A 20 0.40 22.29 -9.30
CA ILE A 20 -0.47 22.44 -8.14
C ILE A 20 -0.25 23.83 -7.55
N ASP A 21 -1.29 24.68 -7.52
CA ASP A 21 -1.18 26.00 -6.93
C ASP A 21 -1.07 25.90 -5.41
N ILE A 22 -1.97 25.16 -4.77
CA ILE A 22 -2.01 24.99 -3.33
C ILE A 22 -2.14 23.49 -3.00
N LEU A 23 -1.20 22.98 -2.21
CA LEU A 23 -1.30 21.67 -1.59
C LEU A 23 -1.78 21.83 -0.15
N ILE A 24 -2.95 21.29 0.16
CA ILE A 24 -3.43 21.20 1.53
C ILE A 24 -2.87 19.90 2.15
N HIS A 25 -1.95 20.06 3.09
CA HIS A 25 -1.30 19.00 3.80
C HIS A 25 -2.02 18.71 5.11
N LEU A 26 -2.62 17.54 5.23
CA LEU A 26 -3.36 17.10 6.43
C LEU A 26 -2.53 16.14 7.26
N GLY A 27 -2.55 16.30 8.57
CA GLY A 27 -1.94 15.37 9.52
C GLY A 27 -0.42 15.25 9.40
N GLU A 28 0.07 14.02 9.53
CA GLU A 28 1.49 13.67 9.54
C GLU A 28 1.90 12.94 8.28
N ILE A 29 2.99 13.40 7.64
CA ILE A 29 3.70 12.60 6.64
C ILE A 29 4.98 12.09 7.28
N SER A 30 5.05 10.79 7.46
CA SER A 30 6.07 10.18 8.27
C SER A 30 7.33 9.75 7.50
N SER A 31 7.28 9.44 6.20
CA SER A 31 8.47 8.89 5.53
C SER A 31 8.72 9.33 4.09
N ILE A 32 7.69 9.45 3.29
CA ILE A 32 7.88 9.73 1.86
C ILE A 32 7.17 11.03 1.53
N VAL A 33 7.97 12.04 1.18
CA VAL A 33 7.47 13.29 0.63
C VAL A 33 7.39 13.12 -0.88
N PRO A 34 6.20 13.09 -1.43
CA PRO A 34 6.03 12.98 -2.86
C PRO A 34 6.67 14.16 -3.61
N ARG A 35 7.28 13.89 -4.75
CA ARG A 35 7.80 14.93 -5.64
C ARG A 35 6.63 15.52 -6.43
N MET A 36 6.09 16.63 -5.98
CA MET A 36 5.05 17.38 -6.67
C MET A 36 5.56 18.77 -7.04
N ASN A 37 5.13 19.28 -8.18
CA ASN A 37 5.36 20.67 -8.55
C ASN A 37 4.28 21.54 -7.90
N VAL A 38 4.52 21.95 -6.64
CA VAL A 38 3.59 22.76 -5.85
C VAL A 38 4.13 24.18 -5.77
N LYS A 39 3.25 25.18 -5.90
CA LYS A 39 3.62 26.56 -5.66
C LYS A 39 3.70 26.88 -4.17
N GLU A 40 2.69 26.48 -3.40
CA GLU A 40 2.66 26.66 -1.95
C GLU A 40 1.96 25.49 -1.23
N VAL A 41 2.30 25.32 0.04
CA VAL A 41 1.71 24.31 0.93
C VAL A 41 1.01 24.97 2.10
N TRP A 42 -0.22 24.57 2.36
CA TRP A 42 -0.98 24.93 3.54
C TRP A 42 -1.10 23.70 4.44
N ARG A 43 -0.54 23.77 5.63
CA ARG A 43 -0.66 22.69 6.60
C ARG A 43 -1.87 22.92 7.50
N VAL A 44 -2.72 21.90 7.62
CA VAL A 44 -3.88 21.89 8.51
C VAL A 44 -3.70 20.73 9.49
N ASN A 45 -3.49 21.05 10.77
CA ASN A 45 -3.40 20.08 11.84
C ASN A 45 -3.63 20.79 13.18
N GLU A 46 -4.26 20.10 14.14
CA GLU A 46 -4.55 20.64 15.47
C GLU A 46 -3.29 21.04 16.26
N ASP A 47 -2.14 20.39 15.98
CA ASP A 47 -0.86 20.70 16.65
C ASP A 47 -0.30 22.08 16.33
N GLY A 48 -0.66 22.69 15.22
CA GLY A 48 -0.17 23.98 14.77
C GLY A 48 1.33 24.04 14.47
N GLU A 49 2.02 22.89 14.41
CA GLU A 49 3.47 22.86 14.20
C GLU A 49 3.90 23.28 12.80
N LEU A 50 5.06 23.92 12.72
CA LEU A 50 5.70 24.31 11.47
C LEU A 50 6.50 23.12 10.88
N ARG A 51 5.85 22.30 10.07
CA ARG A 51 6.49 21.18 9.37
C ARG A 51 6.46 21.40 7.86
N ASP A 52 7.61 21.67 7.28
CA ASP A 52 7.78 21.98 5.86
C ASP A 52 8.48 20.84 5.09
N SER A 53 7.81 19.72 4.96
CA SER A 53 8.32 18.55 4.22
C SER A 53 8.52 18.85 2.73
N TYR A 54 7.76 19.77 2.16
CA TYR A 54 7.81 20.15 0.75
C TYR A 54 8.71 21.34 0.45
N ARG A 55 9.23 22.03 1.48
CA ARG A 55 9.99 23.28 1.37
C ARG A 55 9.21 24.39 0.66
N LYS A 56 7.91 24.45 0.89
CA LYS A 56 6.95 25.36 0.26
C LYS A 56 5.84 25.79 1.22
N LEU A 57 6.02 25.54 2.53
CA LEU A 57 5.04 25.90 3.55
C LEU A 57 4.82 27.41 3.57
N SER A 58 3.59 27.84 3.33
CA SER A 58 3.19 29.24 3.35
C SER A 58 2.20 29.56 4.47
N LYS A 59 1.39 28.58 4.89
CA LYS A 59 0.39 28.79 5.94
C LYS A 59 0.26 27.53 6.82
N VAL A 60 -0.03 27.76 8.11
CA VAL A 60 -0.40 26.72 9.07
C VAL A 60 -1.73 27.10 9.71
N PHE A 61 -2.65 26.16 9.73
CA PHE A 61 -3.96 26.26 10.35
C PHE A 61 -4.01 25.28 11.52
N ALA A 62 -3.94 25.82 12.76
CA ALA A 62 -4.03 25.03 14.00
C ALA A 62 -5.51 24.73 14.30
N MET A 63 -6.08 23.79 13.53
CA MET A 63 -7.48 23.39 13.66
C MET A 63 -7.72 22.01 13.05
N PRO A 64 -8.81 21.32 13.44
CA PRO A 64 -9.26 20.13 12.77
C PRO A 64 -9.59 20.38 11.29
N GLU A 65 -9.32 19.37 10.44
CA GLU A 65 -9.58 19.48 9.00
C GLU A 65 -11.05 19.78 8.66
N TYR A 66 -12.00 19.25 9.40
CA TYR A 66 -13.42 19.53 9.15
C TYR A 66 -13.79 20.99 9.36
N ILE A 67 -13.19 21.67 10.33
CA ILE A 67 -13.36 23.12 10.56
C ILE A 67 -12.77 23.90 9.39
N PHE A 68 -11.55 23.53 8.98
CA PHE A 68 -10.88 24.16 7.84
C PHE A 68 -11.76 24.07 6.58
N PHE A 69 -12.17 22.89 6.19
CA PHE A 69 -12.97 22.71 4.97
C PHE A 69 -14.36 23.36 5.08
N SER A 70 -15.00 23.32 6.23
CA SER A 70 -16.27 24.03 6.44
C SER A 70 -16.13 25.53 6.24
N SER A 71 -15.01 26.11 6.68
CA SER A 71 -14.76 27.55 6.56
C SER A 71 -14.46 28.00 5.12
N TYR A 72 -13.90 27.10 4.31
CA TYR A 72 -13.53 27.39 2.91
C TYR A 72 -14.52 26.84 1.87
N THR A 73 -15.57 26.13 2.30
CA THR A 73 -16.62 25.65 1.40
C THR A 73 -17.71 26.70 1.32
N PRO A 74 -17.96 27.34 0.16
CA PRO A 74 -19.00 28.35 0.03
C PRO A 74 -20.39 27.71 0.09
N ASP A 75 -21.37 28.46 0.63
CA ASP A 75 -22.77 28.01 0.74
C ASP A 75 -23.41 27.64 -0.62
N LYS A 76 -22.95 28.31 -1.68
CA LYS A 76 -23.32 27.99 -3.08
C LYS A 76 -22.07 27.60 -3.83
N TYR A 77 -21.85 26.31 -3.93
CA TYR A 77 -20.70 25.71 -4.60
C TYR A 77 -21.10 25.13 -5.96
N THR A 78 -20.55 25.68 -7.03
CA THR A 78 -20.51 25.01 -8.32
C THR A 78 -19.16 24.31 -8.42
N PRO A 79 -19.11 22.97 -8.41
CA PRO A 79 -17.83 22.26 -8.46
C PRO A 79 -17.10 22.59 -9.76
N ILE A 80 -15.96 23.28 -9.67
CA ILE A 80 -15.00 23.32 -10.76
C ILE A 80 -14.24 21.99 -10.71
N ALA A 81 -14.80 20.99 -11.37
CA ALA A 81 -14.25 19.64 -11.33
C ALA A 81 -13.11 19.41 -12.32
N GLU A 82 -12.59 20.48 -12.96
CA GLU A 82 -11.58 20.36 -14.02
C GLU A 82 -10.33 19.62 -13.57
N PHE A 83 -9.73 20.02 -12.45
CA PHE A 83 -8.55 19.36 -11.91
C PHE A 83 -8.82 17.90 -11.54
N TYR A 84 -9.96 17.65 -10.87
CA TYR A 84 -10.38 16.29 -10.54
C TYR A 84 -10.58 15.43 -11.78
N ASN A 85 -11.22 15.95 -12.80
CA ASN A 85 -11.48 15.23 -14.04
C ASN A 85 -10.18 14.91 -14.81
N VAL A 86 -9.21 15.84 -14.79
CA VAL A 86 -7.87 15.60 -15.37
C VAL A 86 -7.17 14.47 -14.61
N CYS A 87 -7.13 14.51 -13.27
CA CYS A 87 -6.54 13.46 -12.45
C CYS A 87 -7.22 12.10 -12.68
N LYS A 88 -8.55 12.08 -12.71
CA LYS A 88 -9.34 10.84 -12.94
C LYS A 88 -9.08 10.26 -14.32
N LYS A 89 -8.99 11.10 -15.34
CA LYS A 89 -8.64 10.69 -16.69
C LYS A 89 -7.24 10.09 -16.74
N GLU A 90 -6.24 10.77 -16.18
CA GLU A 90 -4.86 10.27 -16.12
C GLU A 90 -4.74 8.94 -15.37
N TYR A 91 -5.47 8.81 -14.26
CA TYR A 91 -5.54 7.56 -13.52
C TYR A 91 -6.11 6.43 -14.38
N SER A 92 -7.27 6.66 -15.02
CA SER A 92 -7.91 5.66 -15.88
C SER A 92 -7.03 5.24 -17.06
N GLU A 93 -6.36 6.20 -17.71
CA GLU A 93 -5.41 5.93 -18.78
C GLU A 93 -4.25 5.08 -18.28
N THR A 94 -3.72 5.37 -17.09
CA THR A 94 -2.59 4.65 -16.51
C THR A 94 -2.96 3.22 -16.11
N ILE A 95 -4.14 3.02 -15.51
CA ILE A 95 -4.65 1.67 -15.18
C ILE A 95 -4.80 0.83 -16.43
N ASN A 96 -5.30 1.41 -17.52
CA ASN A 96 -5.45 0.72 -18.81
C ASN A 96 -4.12 0.37 -19.50
N MET A 97 -3.02 1.00 -19.09
CA MET A 97 -1.67 0.68 -19.59
C MET A 97 -1.01 -0.49 -18.86
N ILE A 98 -1.56 -0.93 -17.72
CA ILE A 98 -0.97 -2.01 -16.93
C ILE A 98 -0.99 -3.31 -17.73
N PRO A 99 0.18 -3.88 -18.05
CA PRO A 99 0.23 -5.16 -18.76
C PRO A 99 -0.10 -6.31 -17.79
N GLU A 100 -0.07 -7.52 -18.28
CA GLU A 100 -0.19 -8.71 -17.44
C GLU A 100 0.93 -8.71 -16.39
N LEU A 101 0.55 -8.67 -15.11
CA LEU A 101 1.50 -8.66 -13.99
C LEU A 101 1.87 -10.08 -13.57
N PRO A 102 3.07 -10.30 -13.01
CA PRO A 102 3.40 -11.56 -12.35
C PRO A 102 2.50 -11.80 -11.13
N PHE A 103 2.42 -13.05 -10.68
CA PHE A 103 1.65 -13.44 -9.50
C PHE A 103 2.27 -12.81 -8.25
N SER A 104 1.64 -11.77 -7.73
CA SER A 104 2.15 -10.89 -6.69
C SER A 104 1.02 -10.25 -5.89
N ASN A 105 1.33 -9.63 -4.76
CA ASN A 105 0.38 -8.87 -3.96
C ASN A 105 -0.33 -7.78 -4.80
N ILE A 106 0.41 -7.12 -5.71
CA ILE A 106 -0.16 -6.11 -6.61
C ILE A 106 -1.15 -6.75 -7.59
N TRP A 107 -0.80 -7.88 -8.20
CA TRP A 107 -1.71 -8.60 -9.10
C TRP A 107 -2.98 -9.04 -8.35
N ILE A 108 -2.84 -9.53 -7.12
CA ILE A 108 -3.97 -9.93 -6.27
C ILE A 108 -4.86 -8.72 -5.98
N ALA A 109 -4.28 -7.59 -5.57
CA ALA A 109 -5.02 -6.35 -5.34
C ALA A 109 -5.78 -5.91 -6.61
N GLN A 110 -5.15 -6.00 -7.79
CA GLN A 110 -5.78 -5.72 -9.09
C GLN A 110 -7.00 -6.61 -9.34
N GLN A 111 -6.96 -7.89 -8.93
CA GLN A 111 -8.05 -8.83 -9.17
C GLN A 111 -9.25 -8.64 -8.25
N ILE A 112 -9.06 -8.06 -7.05
CA ILE A 112 -10.12 -8.05 -6.02
C ILE A 112 -10.56 -6.66 -5.55
N HIS A 113 -9.83 -5.57 -5.89
CA HIS A 113 -10.12 -4.24 -5.36
C HIS A 113 -11.56 -3.77 -5.61
N ASP A 114 -12.12 -4.10 -6.76
CA ASP A 114 -13.46 -3.74 -7.20
C ASP A 114 -14.53 -4.80 -6.86
N LYS A 115 -14.10 -5.96 -6.34
CA LYS A 115 -14.96 -7.10 -5.98
C LYS A 115 -15.15 -7.26 -4.47
N LEU A 116 -14.49 -6.45 -3.67
CA LEU A 116 -14.66 -6.49 -2.22
C LEU A 116 -16.12 -6.24 -1.84
N PRO A 117 -16.65 -6.95 -0.83
CA PRO A 117 -18.04 -6.81 -0.42
C PRO A 117 -18.37 -5.38 0.01
N GLN A 118 -19.47 -4.84 -0.50
CA GLN A 118 -20.00 -3.55 -0.04
C GLN A 118 -20.29 -3.58 1.46
N ASN A 119 -20.13 -2.46 2.14
CA ASN A 119 -20.28 -2.32 3.58
C ASN A 119 -19.34 -3.21 4.41
N SER A 120 -18.22 -3.63 3.83
CA SER A 120 -17.15 -4.31 4.57
C SER A 120 -16.10 -3.33 5.09
N TYR A 121 -15.22 -3.83 5.93
CA TYR A 121 -14.07 -3.10 6.46
C TYR A 121 -12.78 -3.74 5.96
N LEU A 122 -11.91 -2.97 5.32
CA LEU A 122 -10.63 -3.43 4.79
C LEU A 122 -9.48 -2.94 5.67
N HIS A 123 -8.71 -3.85 6.28
CA HIS A 123 -7.51 -3.56 7.04
C HIS A 123 -6.28 -4.04 6.28
N LEU A 124 -5.38 -3.12 5.97
CA LEU A 124 -4.17 -3.40 5.20
C LEU A 124 -2.93 -3.33 6.09
N GLY A 125 -2.13 -4.39 6.05
CA GLY A 125 -0.81 -4.36 6.66
C GLY A 125 0.07 -3.30 6.02
N ILE A 126 0.88 -2.63 6.84
CA ILE A 126 1.82 -1.58 6.40
C ILE A 126 2.78 -2.09 5.31
N ASN A 127 3.34 -1.19 4.53
CA ASN A 127 4.27 -1.42 3.44
C ASN A 127 3.63 -2.13 2.23
N ASN A 128 4.01 -3.36 1.92
CA ASN A 128 3.67 -3.98 0.65
C ASN A 128 2.16 -4.17 0.44
N SER A 129 1.40 -4.58 1.47
CA SER A 129 -0.05 -4.75 1.33
C SER A 129 -0.75 -3.41 1.11
N LEU A 130 -0.47 -2.42 1.95
CA LEU A 130 -1.02 -1.07 1.77
C LEU A 130 -0.63 -0.48 0.41
N ARG A 131 0.63 -0.61 0.00
CA ARG A 131 1.12 -0.12 -1.31
C ARG A 131 0.40 -0.79 -2.47
N SER A 132 0.21 -2.10 -2.41
CA SER A 132 -0.43 -2.86 -3.48
C SER A 132 -1.87 -2.41 -3.73
N TYR A 133 -2.63 -2.17 -2.67
CA TYR A 133 -4.01 -1.71 -2.79
C TYR A 133 -4.12 -0.23 -3.13
N ASN A 134 -3.12 0.59 -2.78
CA ASN A 134 -3.11 2.01 -3.16
C ASN A 134 -2.96 2.26 -4.67
N PHE A 135 -2.61 1.24 -5.46
CA PHE A 135 -2.62 1.36 -6.92
C PHE A 135 -4.04 1.39 -7.50
N PHE A 136 -5.02 0.90 -6.77
CA PHE A 136 -6.35 0.65 -7.30
C PHE A 136 -7.42 1.37 -6.47
N GLU A 137 -8.43 1.86 -7.15
CA GLU A 137 -9.58 2.50 -6.51
C GLU A 137 -10.42 1.44 -5.78
N ILE A 138 -10.71 1.69 -4.51
CA ILE A 138 -11.60 0.86 -3.70
C ILE A 138 -13.01 1.45 -3.75
N SER A 139 -14.02 0.60 -3.83
CA SER A 139 -15.41 1.05 -3.90
C SER A 139 -15.82 1.91 -2.70
N ASP A 140 -16.59 2.97 -2.92
CA ASP A 140 -16.98 3.97 -1.92
C ASP A 140 -17.66 3.40 -0.65
N GLY A 141 -18.32 2.26 -0.75
CA GLY A 141 -18.99 1.61 0.39
C GLY A 141 -18.07 0.84 1.34
N ILE A 142 -16.76 0.83 1.09
CA ILE A 142 -15.78 0.08 1.88
C ILE A 142 -14.98 1.05 2.75
N LYS A 143 -15.00 0.84 4.06
CA LYS A 143 -14.13 1.57 4.99
C LYS A 143 -12.79 0.87 5.10
N GLY A 144 -11.71 1.64 5.25
CA GLY A 144 -10.37 1.07 5.34
C GLY A 144 -9.52 1.67 6.45
N SER A 145 -8.55 0.88 6.93
CA SER A 145 -7.51 1.33 7.85
C SER A 145 -6.20 0.60 7.62
N SER A 146 -5.13 1.15 8.17
CA SER A 146 -3.81 0.53 8.22
C SER A 146 -3.04 1.02 9.44
N ASN A 147 -2.24 0.16 10.05
CA ASN A 147 -1.40 0.49 11.19
C ASN A 147 -0.12 1.20 10.73
N VAL A 148 -0.20 2.48 10.37
CA VAL A 148 0.94 3.23 9.80
C VAL A 148 1.60 4.19 10.79
N GLY A 149 0.97 4.50 11.91
CA GLY A 149 1.40 5.57 12.82
C GLY A 149 2.80 5.39 13.40
N GLY A 150 3.19 4.17 13.74
CA GLY A 150 4.49 3.86 14.34
C GLY A 150 5.44 3.06 13.46
N TYR A 151 5.10 2.83 12.21
CA TYR A 151 5.84 1.93 11.29
C TYR A 151 6.03 0.49 11.78
N GLY A 152 5.29 0.09 12.82
CA GLY A 152 5.27 -1.29 13.31
C GLY A 152 4.52 -2.21 12.34
N ILE A 153 5.07 -3.39 12.13
CA ILE A 153 4.40 -4.46 11.37
C ILE A 153 3.55 -5.35 12.28
N ASP A 154 3.64 -5.15 13.58
CA ASP A 154 2.89 -5.82 14.63
C ASP A 154 1.49 -5.22 14.83
N GLY A 155 0.62 -5.97 15.48
CA GLY A 155 -0.71 -5.47 15.89
C GLY A 155 -1.76 -5.33 14.78
N GLY A 156 -1.46 -5.73 13.54
CA GLY A 156 -2.40 -5.64 12.42
C GLY A 156 -3.61 -6.57 12.58
N ILE A 157 -3.37 -7.81 12.96
CA ILE A 157 -4.43 -8.81 13.20
C ILE A 157 -5.23 -8.45 14.44
N SER A 158 -4.57 -8.03 15.52
CA SER A 158 -5.23 -7.57 16.75
C SER A 158 -6.17 -6.39 16.50
N SER A 159 -5.75 -5.43 15.66
CA SER A 159 -6.58 -4.28 15.25
C SER A 159 -7.78 -4.73 14.43
N LEU A 160 -7.60 -5.63 13.48
CA LEU A 160 -8.68 -6.23 12.69
C LEU A 160 -9.69 -6.94 13.59
N LEU A 161 -9.20 -7.74 14.54
CA LEU A 161 -10.03 -8.44 15.50
C LEU A 161 -10.83 -7.46 16.37
N GLY A 162 -10.19 -6.43 16.91
CA GLY A 162 -10.88 -5.40 17.69
C GLY A 162 -11.99 -4.70 16.91
N ALA A 163 -11.74 -4.36 15.65
CA ALA A 163 -12.74 -3.77 14.76
C ALA A 163 -13.90 -4.75 14.48
N SER A 164 -13.62 -6.03 14.29
CA SER A 164 -14.63 -7.05 14.03
C SER A 164 -15.58 -7.28 15.21
N LEU A 165 -15.08 -7.16 16.43
CA LEU A 165 -15.87 -7.24 17.66
C LEU A 165 -16.76 -6.01 17.84
N ALA A 166 -16.29 -4.84 17.44
CA ALA A 166 -17.06 -3.60 17.52
C ALA A 166 -18.24 -3.58 16.50
N ASN A 167 -18.10 -4.30 15.38
CA ASN A 167 -19.09 -4.34 14.31
C ASN A 167 -19.32 -5.77 13.80
N PRO A 168 -19.99 -6.63 14.58
CA PRO A 168 -20.08 -8.06 14.29
C PRO A 168 -20.92 -8.41 13.06
N ASN A 169 -21.74 -7.47 12.57
CA ASN A 169 -22.68 -7.69 11.46
C ASN A 169 -22.07 -7.37 10.07
N ILE A 170 -20.84 -6.91 10.02
CA ILE A 170 -20.14 -6.64 8.76
C ILE A 170 -18.89 -7.51 8.63
N LEU A 171 -18.46 -7.71 7.40
CA LEU A 171 -17.21 -8.41 7.12
C LEU A 171 -16.01 -7.51 7.39
N HIS A 172 -15.02 -8.07 8.10
CA HIS A 172 -13.74 -7.48 8.35
C HIS A 172 -12.67 -8.27 7.59
N ILE A 173 -12.07 -7.63 6.61
CA ILE A 173 -11.10 -8.23 5.68
C ILE A 173 -9.73 -7.66 5.99
N GLY A 174 -8.77 -8.52 6.32
CA GLY A 174 -7.38 -8.15 6.53
C GLY A 174 -6.47 -8.70 5.44
N VAL A 175 -5.52 -7.90 4.95
CA VAL A 175 -4.46 -8.36 4.05
C VAL A 175 -3.11 -8.02 4.67
N PHE A 176 -2.34 -9.05 4.98
CA PHE A 176 -1.07 -8.92 5.71
C PHE A 176 0.05 -9.68 5.01
N GLY A 177 1.26 -9.14 5.06
CA GLY A 177 2.46 -9.88 4.73
C GLY A 177 2.80 -10.91 5.82
N ASP A 178 3.65 -11.88 5.49
CA ASP A 178 4.02 -12.99 6.36
C ASP A 178 4.66 -12.52 7.68
N LEU A 179 5.58 -11.57 7.65
CA LEU A 179 6.19 -11.07 8.88
C LEU A 179 5.16 -10.42 9.81
N ALA A 180 4.30 -9.56 9.28
CA ALA A 180 3.24 -8.92 10.05
C ALA A 180 2.28 -9.97 10.65
N PHE A 181 1.97 -11.01 9.89
CA PHE A 181 1.15 -12.12 10.34
C PHE A 181 1.81 -12.88 11.48
N PHE A 182 3.07 -13.29 11.35
CA PHE A 182 3.77 -14.07 12.37
C PHE A 182 4.05 -13.28 13.65
N TYR A 183 4.24 -11.97 13.56
CA TYR A 183 4.37 -11.12 14.74
C TYR A 183 3.08 -11.05 15.57
N ASP A 184 1.91 -11.18 14.96
CA ASP A 184 0.60 -10.99 15.61
C ASP A 184 -0.31 -12.24 15.52
N MET A 185 0.22 -13.38 15.07
CA MET A 185 -0.58 -14.61 14.85
C MET A 185 -1.26 -15.13 16.13
N ASN A 186 -0.69 -14.86 17.31
CA ASN A 186 -1.31 -15.26 18.58
C ASN A 186 -2.70 -14.67 18.77
N SER A 187 -3.00 -13.53 18.16
CA SER A 187 -4.31 -12.90 18.21
C SER A 187 -5.42 -13.80 17.65
N LEU A 188 -5.09 -14.69 16.70
CA LEU A 188 -6.04 -15.65 16.12
C LEU A 188 -6.52 -16.69 17.12
N GLY A 189 -5.72 -16.97 18.17
CA GLY A 189 -6.10 -17.86 19.27
C GLY A 189 -7.01 -17.19 20.32
N ASN A 190 -7.42 -15.95 20.13
CA ASN A 190 -8.30 -15.26 21.04
C ASN A 190 -9.72 -15.86 20.99
N ARG A 191 -10.29 -16.16 22.16
CA ARG A 191 -11.65 -16.71 22.30
C ARG A 191 -12.76 -15.85 21.69
N HIS A 192 -12.49 -14.60 21.37
CA HIS A 192 -13.44 -13.65 20.80
C HIS A 192 -13.40 -13.59 19.27
N VAL A 193 -12.54 -14.38 18.61
CA VAL A 193 -12.54 -14.49 17.14
C VAL A 193 -13.89 -14.99 16.66
N THR A 194 -14.51 -14.27 15.73
CA THR A 194 -15.82 -14.57 15.17
C THR A 194 -15.75 -14.82 13.66
N ASN A 195 -16.84 -15.32 13.11
CA ASN A 195 -16.91 -15.74 11.70
C ASN A 195 -16.96 -14.60 10.66
N ASN A 196 -17.07 -13.35 11.12
CA ASN A 196 -17.05 -12.16 10.26
C ASN A 196 -15.65 -11.69 9.86
N ILE A 197 -14.61 -12.48 10.15
CA ILE A 197 -13.21 -12.17 9.82
C ILE A 197 -12.77 -12.98 8.60
N ARG A 198 -12.09 -12.30 7.68
CA ARG A 198 -11.34 -12.90 6.57
C ARG A 198 -9.93 -12.36 6.54
N ILE A 199 -8.97 -13.23 6.52
CA ILE A 199 -7.55 -12.86 6.47
C ILE A 199 -6.94 -13.43 5.20
N MET A 200 -6.26 -12.56 4.45
CA MET A 200 -5.37 -12.94 3.37
C MET A 200 -3.94 -12.72 3.84
N LEU A 201 -3.20 -13.80 3.94
CA LEU A 201 -1.79 -13.81 4.25
C LEU A 201 -1.00 -13.90 2.94
N ILE A 202 -0.21 -12.89 2.64
CA ILE A 202 0.75 -12.91 1.52
C ILE A 202 2.07 -13.44 2.06
N ASN A 203 2.36 -14.70 1.75
CA ASN A 203 3.53 -15.41 2.25
C ASN A 203 4.58 -15.54 1.14
N ASN A 204 5.61 -14.72 1.20
CA ASN A 204 6.74 -14.72 0.26
C ASN A 204 8.07 -15.08 0.93
N GLY A 205 8.02 -15.50 2.19
CA GLY A 205 9.14 -16.02 2.95
C GLY A 205 10.05 -14.99 3.58
N ARG A 206 9.78 -13.69 3.41
CA ARG A 206 10.63 -12.63 3.98
C ARG A 206 9.99 -11.24 3.92
N GLY A 207 10.57 -10.26 4.62
CA GLY A 207 10.24 -8.85 4.45
C GLY A 207 10.70 -8.31 3.10
N THR A 208 9.87 -8.41 2.06
CA THR A 208 10.22 -8.03 0.69
C THR A 208 10.42 -6.53 0.48
N GLU A 209 10.01 -5.69 1.42
CA GLU A 209 10.16 -4.22 1.32
C GLU A 209 11.58 -3.80 0.93
N PHE A 210 12.58 -4.35 1.60
CA PHE A 210 13.99 -4.00 1.36
C PHE A 210 14.59 -4.60 0.08
N ARG A 211 13.83 -5.47 -0.60
CA ARG A 211 14.21 -6.14 -1.86
C ARG A 211 13.49 -5.57 -3.06
N ASN A 212 12.51 -4.71 -2.83
CA ASN A 212 11.67 -4.15 -3.88
C ASN A 212 12.48 -3.26 -4.82
N TYR A 213 12.08 -3.26 -6.08
CA TYR A 213 12.63 -2.37 -7.10
C TYR A 213 12.63 -0.91 -6.64
N GLY A 214 13.78 -0.26 -6.77
CA GLY A 214 13.97 1.14 -6.38
C GLY A 214 14.18 1.38 -4.89
N HIS A 215 14.06 0.36 -4.02
CA HIS A 215 14.44 0.52 -2.61
C HIS A 215 15.96 0.60 -2.48
N ILE A 216 16.45 1.53 -1.64
CA ILE A 216 17.90 1.78 -1.49
C ILE A 216 18.67 0.54 -1.02
N CYS A 217 18.05 -0.31 -0.22
CA CYS A 217 18.66 -1.52 0.32
C CYS A 217 18.67 -2.68 -0.68
N SER A 218 17.94 -2.61 -1.79
CA SER A 218 17.89 -3.68 -2.78
C SER A 218 19.23 -3.96 -3.44
N ILE A 219 20.17 -2.99 -3.40
CA ILE A 219 21.54 -3.12 -3.90
C ILE A 219 22.37 -4.16 -3.14
N PHE A 220 22.00 -4.47 -1.89
CA PHE A 220 22.73 -5.43 -1.06
C PHE A 220 22.34 -6.88 -1.34
N GLY A 221 21.30 -7.11 -2.13
CA GLY A 221 20.83 -8.47 -2.42
C GLY A 221 20.57 -9.27 -1.13
N ASP A 222 21.00 -10.55 -1.10
CA ASP A 222 20.80 -11.43 0.06
C ASP A 222 21.58 -11.00 1.32
N GLU A 223 22.60 -10.19 1.18
CA GLU A 223 23.32 -9.64 2.34
C GLU A 223 22.47 -8.70 3.19
N ALA A 224 21.43 -8.09 2.62
CA ALA A 224 20.52 -7.23 3.36
C ALA A 224 19.79 -7.98 4.49
N ASP A 225 19.54 -9.26 4.32
CA ASP A 225 18.77 -10.08 5.26
C ASP A 225 19.42 -10.18 6.65
N ARG A 226 20.73 -10.02 6.73
CA ARG A 226 21.45 -10.03 8.00
C ARG A 226 21.23 -8.79 8.85
N TYR A 227 20.89 -7.67 8.22
CA TYR A 227 20.94 -6.35 8.87
C TYR A 227 19.63 -5.58 8.81
N ILE A 228 18.86 -5.75 7.77
CA ILE A 228 17.74 -4.86 7.45
C ILE A 228 16.44 -5.60 7.19
N SER A 229 16.46 -6.87 6.87
CA SER A 229 15.26 -7.62 6.59
C SER A 229 15.05 -8.72 7.60
N ALA A 230 13.81 -9.05 7.80
CA ALA A 230 13.42 -10.12 8.69
C ALA A 230 13.26 -11.46 7.94
N ALA A 231 14.21 -11.80 7.07
CA ALA A 231 14.21 -13.07 6.34
C ALA A 231 14.40 -14.30 7.23
N GLY A 232 14.77 -14.11 8.47
CA GLY A 232 15.04 -15.18 9.40
C GLY A 232 13.84 -15.73 10.16
N HIS A 233 12.61 -15.40 9.77
CA HIS A 233 11.45 -15.95 10.45
C HIS A 233 11.19 -17.40 10.02
N PHE A 234 11.32 -18.34 10.97
CA PHE A 234 11.18 -19.77 10.70
C PHE A 234 9.75 -20.23 10.39
N GLY A 235 8.74 -19.40 10.52
CA GLY A 235 7.37 -19.69 10.10
C GLY A 235 7.22 -20.05 8.62
N ASN A 236 8.21 -19.70 7.80
CA ASN A 236 8.24 -20.02 6.37
C ASN A 236 8.88 -21.37 6.02
N GLN A 237 9.46 -22.09 6.98
CA GLN A 237 10.12 -23.37 6.70
C GLN A 237 9.15 -24.48 6.37
N SER A 238 7.90 -24.33 6.78
CA SER A 238 6.84 -25.29 6.46
C SER A 238 5.63 -24.59 5.88
N SER A 239 5.26 -24.94 4.66
CA SER A 239 4.01 -24.50 4.03
C SER A 239 2.75 -25.03 4.73
N GLU A 240 2.91 -25.96 5.66
CA GLU A 240 1.81 -26.55 6.43
C GLU A 240 1.58 -25.85 7.78
N LEU A 241 2.52 -25.01 8.26
CA LEU A 241 2.42 -24.39 9.57
C LEU A 241 1.13 -23.57 9.73
N VAL A 242 0.89 -22.63 8.85
CA VAL A 242 -0.28 -21.75 8.92
C VAL A 242 -1.57 -22.55 8.69
N LYS A 243 -1.54 -23.52 7.80
CA LYS A 243 -2.66 -24.43 7.52
C LYS A 243 -3.10 -25.20 8.76
N HIS A 244 -2.16 -25.82 9.48
CA HIS A 244 -2.46 -26.56 10.70
C HIS A 244 -2.94 -25.60 11.79
N TYR A 245 -2.22 -24.51 12.00
CA TYR A 245 -2.58 -23.50 13.00
C TYR A 245 -4.01 -22.95 12.78
N ALA A 246 -4.33 -22.57 11.56
CA ALA A 246 -5.66 -22.05 11.21
C ALA A 246 -6.76 -23.11 11.45
N LYS A 247 -6.52 -24.35 11.01
CA LYS A 247 -7.50 -25.45 11.17
C LYS A 247 -7.74 -25.80 12.63
N ASP A 248 -6.68 -25.86 13.43
CA ASP A 248 -6.74 -26.21 14.84
C ASP A 248 -7.46 -25.10 15.65
N LEU A 249 -7.40 -23.85 15.18
CA LEU A 249 -8.17 -22.72 15.73
C LEU A 249 -9.59 -22.61 15.14
N GLY A 250 -10.01 -23.52 14.28
CA GLY A 250 -11.37 -23.54 13.74
C GLY A 250 -11.61 -22.67 12.51
N PHE A 251 -10.58 -22.10 11.91
CA PHE A 251 -10.69 -21.37 10.65
C PHE A 251 -10.94 -22.31 9.47
N LYS A 252 -11.69 -21.81 8.49
CA LYS A 252 -11.61 -22.38 7.14
C LYS A 252 -10.31 -21.89 6.52
N TYR A 253 -9.51 -22.81 6.00
CA TYR A 253 -8.23 -22.51 5.37
C TYR A 253 -8.28 -22.79 3.87
N LEU A 254 -7.82 -21.84 3.07
CA LEU A 254 -7.60 -21.96 1.64
C LEU A 254 -6.17 -21.50 1.30
N SER A 255 -5.63 -21.96 0.18
CA SER A 255 -4.32 -21.47 -0.28
C SER A 255 -4.23 -21.44 -1.80
N ALA A 256 -3.31 -20.60 -2.31
CA ALA A 256 -2.97 -20.51 -3.72
C ALA A 256 -1.48 -20.13 -3.89
N SER A 257 -0.84 -20.74 -4.91
CA SER A 257 0.56 -20.50 -5.27
C SER A 257 0.73 -19.94 -6.69
N ASN A 258 -0.36 -19.77 -7.40
CA ASN A 258 -0.41 -19.26 -8.77
C ASN A 258 -1.78 -18.63 -9.08
N LYS A 259 -1.89 -18.01 -10.26
CA LYS A 259 -3.09 -17.27 -10.69
C LYS A 259 -4.32 -18.18 -10.84
N GLU A 260 -4.15 -19.37 -11.36
CA GLU A 260 -5.22 -20.34 -11.59
C GLU A 260 -5.82 -20.83 -10.26
N GLU A 261 -4.96 -21.14 -9.29
CA GLU A 261 -5.40 -21.52 -7.94
C GLU A 261 -6.10 -20.36 -7.23
N PHE A 262 -5.53 -19.14 -7.32
CA PHE A 262 -6.14 -17.96 -6.74
C PHE A 262 -7.53 -17.68 -7.32
N THR A 263 -7.69 -17.78 -8.63
CA THR A 263 -8.98 -17.55 -9.31
C THR A 263 -10.07 -18.50 -8.80
N LYS A 264 -9.72 -19.74 -8.43
CA LYS A 264 -10.67 -20.71 -7.91
C LYS A 264 -11.20 -20.37 -6.51
N ILE A 265 -10.36 -19.73 -5.68
CA ILE A 265 -10.70 -19.41 -4.28
C ILE A 265 -11.16 -17.94 -4.11
N MET A 266 -10.88 -17.08 -5.08
CA MET A 266 -11.17 -15.64 -5.01
C MET A 266 -12.64 -15.36 -4.72
N ASN A 267 -13.56 -16.03 -5.40
CA ASN A 267 -15.00 -15.80 -5.23
C ASN A 267 -15.48 -16.07 -3.80
N GLU A 268 -14.86 -17.02 -3.11
CA GLU A 268 -15.17 -17.27 -1.72
C GLU A 268 -14.61 -16.16 -0.82
N PHE A 269 -13.39 -15.70 -1.10
CA PHE A 269 -12.78 -14.61 -0.33
C PHE A 269 -13.56 -13.30 -0.43
N VAL A 270 -14.07 -12.95 -1.60
CA VAL A 270 -14.84 -11.70 -1.84
C VAL A 270 -16.36 -11.88 -1.70
N SER A 271 -16.84 -13.05 -1.28
CA SER A 271 -18.28 -13.28 -1.08
C SER A 271 -18.86 -12.31 -0.04
N PRO A 272 -20.05 -11.70 -0.23
CA PRO A 272 -20.67 -10.83 0.78
C PRO A 272 -21.24 -11.59 1.98
N VAL A 273 -21.29 -12.91 1.92
CA VAL A 273 -21.92 -13.74 2.95
C VAL A 273 -20.96 -14.01 4.10
N ILE A 274 -21.35 -13.69 5.33
CA ILE A 274 -20.62 -14.14 6.53
C ILE A 274 -20.85 -15.66 6.65
N SER A 275 -19.73 -16.40 6.57
CA SER A 275 -19.74 -17.87 6.65
C SER A 275 -19.89 -18.34 8.11
N ASP A 276 -20.00 -19.66 8.31
CA ASP A 276 -20.07 -20.29 9.65
C ASP A 276 -18.72 -20.29 10.39
N LYS A 277 -17.62 -20.07 9.66
CA LYS A 277 -16.25 -20.02 10.20
C LYS A 277 -15.50 -18.78 9.69
N PRO A 278 -14.57 -18.24 10.48
CA PRO A 278 -13.60 -17.28 9.97
C PRO A 278 -12.77 -17.91 8.85
N LEU A 279 -12.32 -17.09 7.88
CA LEU A 279 -11.58 -17.56 6.72
C LEU A 279 -10.14 -17.05 6.75
N LEU A 280 -9.19 -17.95 6.56
CA LEU A 280 -7.79 -17.63 6.33
C LEU A 280 -7.36 -18.16 4.96
N VAL A 281 -6.88 -17.26 4.12
CA VAL A 281 -6.36 -17.55 2.77
C VAL A 281 -4.87 -17.26 2.77
N GLU A 282 -4.04 -18.28 2.53
CA GLU A 282 -2.59 -18.12 2.42
C GLU A 282 -2.16 -18.14 0.97
N ILE A 283 -1.50 -17.07 0.55
CA ILE A 283 -1.06 -16.89 -0.84
C ILE A 283 0.47 -16.91 -0.88
N PHE A 284 1.01 -17.92 -1.56
CA PHE A 284 2.45 -18.09 -1.71
C PHE A 284 2.94 -17.33 -2.94
N THR A 285 3.55 -16.16 -2.75
CA THR A 285 4.18 -15.37 -3.80
C THR A 285 5.71 -15.48 -3.75
N LYS A 286 6.40 -14.91 -4.73
CA LYS A 286 7.86 -14.90 -4.77
C LYS A 286 8.40 -13.48 -4.73
N THR A 287 9.45 -13.25 -3.95
CA THR A 287 10.11 -11.96 -3.80
C THR A 287 10.49 -11.31 -5.14
N VAL A 288 10.94 -12.11 -6.11
CA VAL A 288 11.31 -11.62 -7.46
C VAL A 288 10.06 -11.13 -8.21
N GLU A 289 8.97 -11.86 -8.13
CA GLU A 289 7.68 -11.53 -8.77
C GLU A 289 7.06 -10.27 -8.16
N GLU A 290 7.14 -10.12 -6.83
CA GLU A 290 6.74 -8.90 -6.12
C GLU A 290 7.52 -7.67 -6.61
N SER A 291 8.85 -7.78 -6.66
CA SER A 291 9.72 -6.69 -7.13
C SER A 291 9.51 -6.36 -8.60
N GLU A 292 9.27 -7.35 -9.46
CA GLU A 292 9.03 -7.12 -10.89
C GLU A 292 7.67 -6.45 -11.13
N ALA A 293 6.62 -6.82 -10.38
CA ALA A 293 5.33 -6.14 -10.45
C ALA A 293 5.46 -4.64 -10.11
N ILE A 294 6.19 -4.30 -9.05
CA ILE A 294 6.47 -2.90 -8.70
C ILE A 294 7.23 -2.18 -9.81
N LYS A 295 8.25 -2.84 -10.37
CA LYS A 295 9.06 -2.28 -11.46
C LYS A 295 8.22 -2.00 -12.71
N ILE A 296 7.33 -2.91 -13.09
CA ILE A 296 6.43 -2.71 -14.22
C ILE A 296 5.57 -1.47 -13.98
N LEU A 297 4.91 -1.36 -12.81
CA LEU A 297 4.05 -0.23 -12.51
C LEU A 297 4.80 1.09 -12.47
N ARG A 298 5.99 1.13 -11.88
CA ARG A 298 6.81 2.34 -11.80
C ARG A 298 7.30 2.84 -13.15
N ASN A 299 7.39 1.98 -14.14
CA ASN A 299 7.91 2.31 -15.45
C ASN A 299 6.82 2.40 -16.56
N LEU A 300 5.53 2.35 -16.22
CA LEU A 300 4.45 2.39 -17.22
C LEU A 300 4.51 3.59 -18.16
N ARG A 301 4.93 4.75 -17.67
CA ARG A 301 5.04 6.00 -18.44
C ARG A 301 6.48 6.40 -18.75
N THR A 302 7.45 5.59 -18.36
CA THR A 302 8.86 5.91 -18.61
C THR A 302 9.20 5.70 -20.06
N SER A 303 9.74 6.73 -20.72
CA SER A 303 10.20 6.60 -22.10
C SER A 303 11.46 5.73 -22.18
N LYS A 304 11.68 5.07 -23.33
CA LYS A 304 12.94 4.31 -23.56
C LYS A 304 14.20 5.16 -23.36
N GLN A 305 14.11 6.48 -23.57
CA GLN A 305 15.20 7.42 -23.33
C GLN A 305 15.47 7.62 -21.83
N ASP A 306 14.43 7.64 -21.00
CA ASP A 306 14.56 7.79 -19.56
C ASP A 306 15.08 6.50 -18.92
N GLU A 307 14.64 5.33 -19.37
CA GLU A 307 15.22 4.05 -18.99
C GLU A 307 16.73 3.97 -19.29
N MET A 308 17.13 4.48 -20.44
CA MET A 308 18.54 4.49 -20.86
C MET A 308 19.38 5.47 -20.00
N LYS A 309 18.82 6.65 -19.67
CA LYS A 309 19.42 7.59 -18.72
C LYS A 309 19.58 6.98 -17.33
N ASP A 310 18.55 6.32 -16.81
CA ASP A 310 18.60 5.69 -15.50
C ASP A 310 19.58 4.53 -15.44
N ARG A 311 19.70 3.73 -16.50
CA ARG A 311 20.74 2.68 -16.61
C ARG A 311 22.15 3.27 -16.61
N ILE A 312 22.37 4.35 -17.37
CA ILE A 312 23.66 5.05 -17.41
C ILE A 312 24.00 5.67 -16.05
N VAL A 313 23.05 6.34 -15.43
CA VAL A 313 23.19 6.93 -14.08
C VAL A 313 23.43 5.84 -13.03
N GLY A 314 22.74 4.70 -13.13
CA GLY A 314 22.94 3.54 -12.26
C GLY A 314 24.35 2.94 -12.41
N ALA A 315 24.81 2.74 -13.64
CA ALA A 315 26.15 2.24 -13.94
C ALA A 315 27.25 3.19 -13.43
N ILE A 316 27.08 4.50 -13.64
CA ILE A 316 28.02 5.53 -13.15
C ILE A 316 28.05 5.57 -11.61
N LYS A 317 26.89 5.44 -10.95
CA LYS A 317 26.80 5.37 -9.48
C LYS A 317 27.45 4.11 -8.93
N GLY A 318 27.30 2.98 -9.61
CA GLY A 318 27.95 1.71 -9.24
C GLY A 318 29.46 1.73 -9.40
N ALA A 319 29.96 2.31 -10.51
CA ALA A 319 31.40 2.34 -10.83
C ALA A 319 32.18 3.34 -10.01
N LEU A 320 31.63 4.44 -9.56
CA LEU A 320 32.32 5.59 -8.98
C LEU A 320 32.10 5.79 -7.46
N GLY A 321 31.31 4.94 -6.81
CA GLY A 321 31.02 5.04 -5.37
C GLY A 321 30.56 6.43 -4.93
N THR A 322 31.00 6.89 -3.75
CA THR A 322 30.63 8.21 -3.20
C THR A 322 31.15 9.41 -4.02
N LYS A 323 32.20 9.26 -4.80
CA LYS A 323 32.71 10.32 -5.71
C LYS A 323 31.80 10.52 -6.92
N GLY A 324 31.14 9.47 -7.42
CA GLY A 324 30.23 9.54 -8.55
C GLY A 324 28.96 10.33 -8.25
N LYS A 325 28.49 10.35 -7.00
CA LYS A 325 27.32 11.15 -6.59
C LYS A 325 27.51 12.66 -6.83
N LYS A 326 28.73 13.18 -6.69
CA LYS A 326 29.05 14.61 -6.95
C LYS A 326 29.05 14.93 -8.45
N ILE A 327 29.54 14.01 -9.28
CA ILE A 327 29.63 14.19 -10.73
C ILE A 327 28.22 14.14 -11.36
N VAL A 328 27.39 13.16 -10.97
CA VAL A 328 26.01 13.02 -11.45
C VAL A 328 25.17 14.24 -11.08
N LYS A 329 25.35 14.81 -9.88
CA LYS A 329 24.64 16.03 -9.45
C LYS A 329 25.01 17.26 -10.29
N LYS A 330 26.16 17.27 -10.93
CA LYS A 330 26.64 18.37 -11.78
C LYS A 330 26.15 18.25 -13.23
N PHE A 331 25.78 17.04 -13.68
CA PHE A 331 25.22 16.78 -15.02
C PHE A 331 23.68 16.80 -15.09
N LEU A 332 23.00 16.72 -13.92
CA LEU A 332 21.53 16.76 -13.83
C LEU A 332 20.99 18.13 -13.40
N ARG A 333 21.83 19.14 -13.33
CA ARG A 333 21.49 20.56 -13.24
C ARG A 333 21.64 21.20 -14.63
#